data_69ee8456b1cc00fdf67161e5a52f68c4
#
_entry.id   69ee8456b1cc00fdf67161e5a52f68c4
#
_cell.length_a   1.000
_cell.length_b   1.000
_cell.length_c   1.000
_cell.angle_alpha   90.00
_cell.angle_beta   90.00
_cell.angle_gamma   90.00
#
_symmetry.space_group_name_H-M   'P 1'
#
loop_
_entity.id
_entity.type
_entity.pdbx_description
1 polymer ?
#
loop_
_entity_poly.entity_id
_entity_poly.type
_entity_poly.pdbx_seq_one_letter_code
_entity_poly.pdbx_strand_id
1 'polypeptide(L)'
;MKEYTCEEIKKEMEVLKRTFAIVRIVDPSVCRIMEFSGSGETLQLTPCDICYDVWNYSSQCTNCTSARALRRSETMSKCETCQNKIFNISAKPITVDGKPLVLEVVQPFSYTPTQLHSDTQKIVQFVSDLNQRILIDSETGAYNQEYLIEHLPNIFEKAKTLPHYNTALIRILNLSDIRAQYGQISVTGVVCFLYDLLLTTFASAEAAPLLVRKSEDSFFIAEKGLSYDAFVSHIEKLIREIPTQHLVFQNQLLPFEIEVGCADLSSESYSSADELFETLQKRL
;
A
#
# COMPACT_ATOMS: atom_id res chain seq x y z
N MET A 1 22.44 1.69 -0.27
CA MET A 1 22.18 0.90 -1.51
C MET A 1 23.46 0.76 -2.29
N LYS A 2 23.68 -0.34 -3.03
CA LYS A 2 24.82 -0.48 -3.92
C LYS A 2 24.55 0.29 -5.21
N GLU A 3 25.55 1.06 -5.64
CA GLU A 3 25.50 1.85 -6.87
C GLU A 3 26.07 1.07 -8.04
N TYR A 4 25.45 1.19 -9.19
CA TYR A 4 25.81 0.54 -10.44
C TYR A 4 25.68 1.50 -11.61
N THR A 5 26.51 1.35 -12.61
CA THR A 5 26.23 1.81 -13.97
C THR A 5 25.31 0.84 -14.70
N CYS A 6 24.66 1.26 -15.78
CA CYS A 6 23.85 0.37 -16.62
C CYS A 6 24.65 -0.85 -17.13
N GLU A 7 25.93 -0.68 -17.46
CA GLU A 7 26.77 -1.80 -17.91
C GLU A 7 27.07 -2.82 -16.81
N GLU A 8 27.35 -2.33 -15.60
CA GLU A 8 27.66 -3.22 -14.46
C GLU A 8 26.47 -4.04 -14.06
N ILE A 9 25.29 -3.43 -13.92
CA ILE A 9 24.09 -4.16 -13.55
C ILE A 9 23.66 -5.14 -14.64
N LYS A 10 23.83 -4.81 -15.91
CA LYS A 10 23.58 -5.72 -17.02
C LYS A 10 24.45 -6.98 -16.93
N LYS A 11 25.74 -6.84 -16.64
CA LYS A 11 26.64 -7.97 -16.44
C LYS A 11 26.24 -8.83 -15.23
N GLU A 12 25.89 -8.19 -14.10
CA GLU A 12 25.42 -8.90 -12.90
C GLU A 12 24.15 -9.70 -13.20
N MET A 13 23.20 -9.11 -13.91
CA MET A 13 21.95 -9.80 -14.31
C MET A 13 22.20 -11.02 -15.20
N GLU A 14 23.15 -10.97 -16.14
CA GLU A 14 23.48 -12.11 -16.98
C GLU A 14 24.04 -13.30 -16.16
N VAL A 15 24.76 -13.04 -15.09
CA VAL A 15 25.21 -14.09 -14.16
C VAL A 15 24.03 -14.65 -13.37
N LEU A 16 23.17 -13.80 -12.84
CA LEU A 16 22.00 -14.21 -12.04
C LEU A 16 20.98 -15.01 -12.86
N LYS A 17 20.77 -14.68 -14.13
CA LYS A 17 19.89 -15.42 -15.06
C LYS A 17 20.28 -16.88 -15.25
N ARG A 18 21.51 -17.26 -14.94
CA ARG A 18 21.95 -18.66 -14.97
C ARG A 18 21.41 -19.48 -13.81
N THR A 19 21.01 -18.82 -12.73
CA THR A 19 20.59 -19.48 -11.48
C THR A 19 19.12 -19.28 -11.18
N PHE A 20 18.58 -18.08 -11.44
CA PHE A 20 17.22 -17.71 -11.11
C PHE A 20 16.30 -17.78 -12.32
N ALA A 21 15.05 -18.18 -12.09
CA ALA A 21 14.05 -18.32 -13.15
C ALA A 21 13.65 -16.96 -13.75
N ILE A 22 13.57 -15.89 -12.92
CA ILE A 22 13.33 -14.53 -13.35
C ILE A 22 14.37 -13.64 -12.68
N VAL A 23 14.98 -12.75 -13.46
CA VAL A 23 15.87 -11.67 -12.99
C VAL A 23 15.45 -10.40 -13.71
N ARG A 24 15.04 -9.40 -12.96
CA ARG A 24 14.51 -8.16 -13.52
C ARG A 24 14.85 -6.95 -12.64
N ILE A 25 14.88 -5.77 -13.24
CA ILE A 25 14.96 -4.50 -12.52
C ILE A 25 13.55 -3.93 -12.47
N VAL A 26 13.12 -3.48 -11.30
CA VAL A 26 11.78 -2.95 -11.06
C VAL A 26 11.89 -1.54 -10.51
N ASP A 27 11.07 -0.64 -11.04
CA ASP A 27 10.73 0.64 -10.43
C ASP A 27 9.38 0.49 -9.72
N PRO A 28 9.36 0.30 -8.39
CA PRO A 28 8.11 0.06 -7.68
C PRO A 28 7.23 1.31 -7.54
N SER A 29 7.77 2.52 -7.74
CA SER A 29 7.00 3.76 -7.67
C SER A 29 6.00 3.89 -8.81
N VAL A 30 6.38 3.42 -10.00
CA VAL A 30 5.54 3.40 -11.21
C VAL A 30 5.05 1.99 -11.56
N CYS A 31 5.37 0.98 -10.77
CA CYS A 31 5.04 -0.43 -11.01
C CYS A 31 5.52 -0.95 -12.38
N ARG A 32 6.74 -0.58 -12.80
CA ARG A 32 7.29 -0.94 -14.10
C ARG A 32 8.54 -1.81 -13.98
N ILE A 33 8.66 -2.75 -14.90
CA ILE A 33 9.92 -3.41 -15.21
C ILE A 33 10.75 -2.44 -16.04
N MET A 34 12.06 -2.42 -15.77
CA MET A 34 13.03 -1.59 -16.50
C MET A 34 13.84 -2.46 -17.43
N GLU A 35 13.88 -2.11 -18.70
CA GLU A 35 14.66 -2.81 -19.72
C GLU A 35 15.82 -1.96 -20.23
N PHE A 36 16.89 -2.63 -20.67
CA PHE A 36 18.03 -1.96 -21.28
C PHE A 36 17.70 -1.54 -22.71
N SER A 37 17.92 -0.27 -23.02
CA SER A 37 17.83 0.30 -24.36
C SER A 37 19.13 1.02 -24.75
N GLY A 38 19.49 1.01 -26.02
CA GLY A 38 20.76 1.57 -26.50
C GLY A 38 21.96 0.64 -26.32
N SER A 39 23.15 1.15 -26.55
CA SER A 39 24.44 0.41 -26.41
C SER A 39 25.59 1.37 -26.11
N GLY A 40 26.63 0.88 -25.44
CA GLY A 40 27.79 1.69 -25.06
C GLY A 40 27.39 2.91 -24.22
N GLU A 41 27.87 4.08 -24.57
CA GLU A 41 27.58 5.34 -23.85
C GLU A 41 26.08 5.74 -23.86
N THR A 42 25.27 5.16 -24.76
CA THR A 42 23.84 5.41 -24.85
C THR A 42 23.01 4.36 -24.10
N LEU A 43 23.62 3.40 -23.42
CA LEU A 43 22.92 2.35 -22.67
C LEU A 43 22.18 2.97 -21.49
N GLN A 44 20.88 2.77 -21.45
CA GLN A 44 20.01 3.31 -20.39
C GLN A 44 18.90 2.31 -20.02
N LEU A 45 18.27 2.52 -18.88
CA LEU A 45 17.08 1.79 -18.46
C LEU A 45 15.82 2.55 -18.83
N THR A 46 14.92 1.90 -19.55
CA THR A 46 13.60 2.43 -19.92
C THR A 46 12.49 1.56 -19.35
N PRO A 47 11.36 2.17 -18.91
CA PRO A 47 10.21 1.39 -18.42
C PRO A 47 9.57 0.61 -19.58
N CYS A 48 9.22 -0.65 -19.32
CA CYS A 48 8.52 -1.51 -20.28
C CYS A 48 7.20 -2.05 -19.70
N ASP A 49 7.20 -3.28 -19.24
CA ASP A 49 6.02 -3.98 -18.79
C ASP A 49 5.60 -3.64 -17.35
N ILE A 50 4.35 -3.96 -17.02
CA ILE A 50 3.84 -3.84 -15.66
C ILE A 50 4.42 -4.96 -14.79
N CYS A 51 5.02 -4.61 -13.65
CA CYS A 51 5.78 -5.55 -12.84
C CYS A 51 4.93 -6.65 -12.18
N TYR A 52 3.65 -6.41 -11.93
CA TYR A 52 2.74 -7.35 -11.27
C TYR A 52 1.97 -8.27 -12.23
N ASP A 53 2.03 -8.06 -13.55
CA ASP A 53 1.35 -8.90 -14.53
C ASP A 53 1.84 -10.36 -14.49
N VAL A 54 3.11 -10.58 -14.18
CA VAL A 54 3.66 -11.92 -14.02
C VAL A 54 2.94 -12.76 -12.94
N TRP A 55 2.29 -12.09 -12.00
CA TRP A 55 1.51 -12.71 -10.91
C TRP A 55 0.01 -12.80 -11.23
N ASN A 56 -0.43 -12.37 -12.43
CA ASN A 56 -1.83 -12.25 -12.84
C ASN A 56 -2.64 -11.30 -11.93
N TYR A 57 -2.02 -10.26 -11.42
CA TYR A 57 -2.71 -9.22 -10.65
C TYR A 57 -3.18 -8.09 -11.57
N SER A 58 -4.37 -7.56 -11.28
CA SER A 58 -4.94 -6.40 -11.98
C SER A 58 -4.50 -5.05 -11.41
N SER A 59 -3.79 -5.06 -10.29
CA SER A 59 -3.29 -3.89 -9.59
C SER A 59 -1.97 -4.18 -8.89
N GLN A 60 -1.31 -3.16 -8.36
CA GLN A 60 -0.09 -3.31 -7.57
C GLN A 60 -0.27 -4.39 -6.48
N CYS A 61 0.78 -5.23 -6.34
CA CYS A 61 0.80 -6.26 -5.30
C CYS A 61 0.49 -5.67 -3.92
N THR A 62 -0.46 -6.25 -3.20
CA THR A 62 -0.82 -5.79 -1.85
C THR A 62 0.39 -5.78 -0.91
N ASN A 63 1.20 -6.84 -0.96
CA ASN A 63 2.44 -7.00 -0.20
C ASN A 63 3.63 -6.87 -1.16
N CYS A 64 3.98 -5.64 -1.58
CA CYS A 64 5.02 -5.38 -2.56
C CYS A 64 6.42 -5.48 -1.94
N THR A 65 7.14 -6.56 -2.22
CA THR A 65 8.50 -6.80 -1.72
C THR A 65 9.49 -5.75 -2.20
N SER A 66 9.36 -5.32 -3.47
CA SER A 66 10.25 -4.32 -4.08
C SER A 66 10.04 -2.93 -3.46
N ALA A 67 8.80 -2.50 -3.18
CA ALA A 67 8.53 -1.25 -2.50
C ALA A 67 9.11 -1.24 -1.08
N ARG A 68 8.94 -2.34 -0.33
CA ARG A 68 9.53 -2.48 1.02
C ARG A 68 11.05 -2.48 1.01
N ALA A 69 11.67 -3.20 0.07
CA ALA A 69 13.13 -3.24 -0.07
C ALA A 69 13.71 -1.84 -0.32
N LEU A 70 13.08 -1.09 -1.23
CA LEU A 70 13.51 0.27 -1.55
C LEU A 70 13.39 1.21 -0.34
N ARG A 71 12.24 1.19 0.34
CA ARG A 71 11.98 2.01 1.53
C ARG A 71 12.96 1.72 2.67
N ARG A 72 13.18 0.44 2.99
CA ARG A 72 14.06 0.04 4.10
C ARG A 72 15.54 0.06 3.73
N SER A 73 15.86 0.26 2.44
CA SER A 73 17.23 0.14 1.92
C SER A 73 17.90 -1.21 2.24
N GLU A 74 17.09 -2.26 2.39
CA GLU A 74 17.50 -3.63 2.75
C GLU A 74 16.95 -4.66 1.76
N THR A 75 17.64 -5.78 1.62
CA THR A 75 17.12 -6.90 0.84
C THR A 75 15.93 -7.52 1.55
N MET A 76 14.80 -7.59 0.86
CA MET A 76 13.56 -8.18 1.37
C MET A 76 13.21 -9.43 0.58
N SER A 77 12.57 -10.39 1.24
CA SER A 77 12.10 -11.60 0.57
C SER A 77 10.68 -11.95 1.02
N LYS A 78 9.93 -12.61 0.12
CA LYS A 78 8.63 -13.22 0.43
C LYS A 78 8.42 -14.46 -0.40
N CYS A 79 7.46 -15.28 0.02
CA CYS A 79 6.86 -16.28 -0.85
C CYS A 79 5.62 -15.68 -1.53
N GLU A 80 5.49 -15.94 -2.84
CA GLU A 80 4.32 -15.53 -3.64
C GLU A 80 3.71 -16.74 -4.31
N THR A 81 2.40 -16.68 -4.57
CA THR A 81 1.68 -17.78 -5.21
C THR A 81 1.17 -17.37 -6.58
N CYS A 82 1.42 -18.21 -7.58
CA CYS A 82 0.89 -18.03 -8.93
C CYS A 82 0.61 -19.39 -9.56
N GLN A 83 -0.56 -19.60 -10.18
CA GLN A 83 -0.94 -20.84 -10.88
C GLN A 83 -0.66 -22.12 -10.05
N ASN A 84 -1.05 -22.12 -8.78
CA ASN A 84 -0.82 -23.24 -7.82
C ASN A 84 0.66 -23.57 -7.58
N LYS A 85 1.56 -22.68 -7.86
CA LYS A 85 2.98 -22.80 -7.53
C LYS A 85 3.38 -21.72 -6.52
N ILE A 86 4.38 -22.05 -5.72
CA ILE A 86 4.99 -21.10 -4.78
C ILE A 86 6.31 -20.64 -5.36
N PHE A 87 6.56 -19.34 -5.28
CA PHE A 87 7.80 -18.71 -5.72
C PHE A 87 8.43 -17.97 -4.54
N ASN A 88 9.74 -18.09 -4.42
CA ASN A 88 10.51 -17.23 -3.53
C ASN A 88 10.97 -16.01 -4.35
N ILE A 89 10.62 -14.83 -3.87
CA ILE A 89 11.01 -13.54 -4.45
C ILE A 89 12.01 -12.90 -3.50
N SER A 90 13.16 -12.49 -4.02
CA SER A 90 14.11 -11.65 -3.29
C SER A 90 14.31 -10.33 -4.04
N ALA A 91 14.12 -9.23 -3.35
CA ALA A 91 14.19 -7.87 -3.86
C ALA A 91 15.33 -7.12 -3.17
N LYS A 92 16.35 -6.73 -3.94
CA LYS A 92 17.54 -6.01 -3.46
C LYS A 92 17.48 -4.57 -3.95
N PRO A 93 17.48 -3.57 -3.04
CA PRO A 93 17.51 -2.16 -3.46
C PRO A 93 18.88 -1.81 -4.03
N ILE A 94 18.86 -1.13 -5.17
CA ILE A 94 20.05 -0.70 -5.93
C ILE A 94 19.87 0.75 -6.40
N THR A 95 20.98 1.39 -6.76
CA THR A 95 20.97 2.64 -7.51
C THR A 95 21.62 2.38 -8.87
N VAL A 96 20.96 2.79 -9.95
CA VAL A 96 21.53 2.67 -11.30
C VAL A 96 21.55 4.04 -11.94
N ASP A 97 22.75 4.52 -12.26
CA ASP A 97 23.00 5.88 -12.79
C ASP A 97 22.25 6.97 -11.98
N GLY A 98 22.35 6.88 -10.64
CA GLY A 98 21.70 7.80 -9.69
C GLY A 98 20.22 7.56 -9.44
N LYS A 99 19.55 6.64 -10.17
CA LYS A 99 18.13 6.34 -9.98
C LYS A 99 17.94 5.17 -9.00
N PRO A 100 17.14 5.33 -7.92
CA PRO A 100 16.82 4.26 -7.01
C PRO A 100 15.85 3.26 -7.67
N LEU A 101 16.25 1.99 -7.71
CA LEU A 101 15.55 0.87 -8.34
C LEU A 101 15.70 -0.39 -7.50
N VAL A 102 15.09 -1.49 -7.92
CA VAL A 102 15.16 -2.79 -7.25
C VAL A 102 15.57 -3.88 -8.23
N LEU A 103 16.60 -4.62 -7.88
CA LEU A 103 16.94 -5.89 -8.53
C LEU A 103 16.11 -6.99 -7.88
N GLU A 104 15.19 -7.58 -8.64
CA GLU A 104 14.32 -8.65 -8.21
C GLU A 104 14.74 -9.96 -8.85
N VAL A 105 14.92 -11.00 -8.02
CA VAL A 105 15.14 -12.36 -8.46
C VAL A 105 14.02 -13.28 -7.96
N VAL A 106 13.58 -14.19 -8.82
CA VAL A 106 12.48 -15.11 -8.53
C VAL A 106 12.90 -16.53 -8.80
N GLN A 107 12.62 -17.41 -7.86
CA GLN A 107 12.89 -18.83 -7.96
C GLN A 107 11.63 -19.63 -7.59
N PRO A 108 11.20 -20.61 -8.42
CA PRO A 108 10.17 -21.55 -8.01
C PRO A 108 10.62 -22.30 -6.74
N PHE A 109 9.71 -22.43 -5.79
CA PHE A 109 9.96 -23.24 -4.62
C PHE A 109 9.86 -24.72 -5.04
N SER A 110 11.00 -25.39 -5.09
CA SER A 110 11.08 -26.82 -5.44
C SER A 110 10.83 -27.66 -4.20
N TYR A 111 9.72 -28.38 -4.15
CA TYR A 111 9.49 -29.42 -3.17
C TYR A 111 9.35 -30.79 -3.86
N THR A 112 9.85 -31.80 -3.22
CA THR A 112 9.78 -33.17 -3.75
C THR A 112 8.35 -33.72 -3.59
N PRO A 113 7.67 -34.16 -4.67
CA PRO A 113 6.23 -34.45 -4.64
C PRO A 113 5.90 -35.85 -4.10
N THR A 114 6.47 -36.29 -2.98
CA THR A 114 6.23 -37.65 -2.53
C THR A 114 4.99 -37.89 -1.67
N GLN A 115 4.27 -36.85 -1.17
CA GLN A 115 3.06 -37.07 -0.34
C GLN A 115 2.03 -35.93 -0.30
N LEU A 116 2.03 -34.92 -1.22
CA LEU A 116 1.42 -33.63 -0.88
C LEU A 116 0.38 -33.05 -1.86
N HIS A 117 -0.36 -33.82 -2.65
CA HIS A 117 -1.34 -33.18 -3.56
C HIS A 117 -2.49 -32.44 -2.83
N SER A 118 -2.95 -32.93 -1.69
CA SER A 118 -3.97 -32.23 -0.88
C SER A 118 -3.40 -31.10 -0.01
N ASP A 119 -2.13 -31.22 0.39
CA ASP A 119 -1.50 -30.26 1.28
C ASP A 119 -0.90 -29.06 0.54
N THR A 120 -0.55 -29.22 -0.74
CA THR A 120 -0.03 -28.11 -1.57
C THR A 120 -1.03 -26.98 -1.70
N GLN A 121 -2.31 -27.29 -1.96
CA GLN A 121 -3.35 -26.27 -2.05
C GLN A 121 -3.54 -25.55 -0.72
N LYS A 122 -3.45 -26.24 0.40
CA LYS A 122 -3.51 -25.64 1.75
C LYS A 122 -2.34 -24.71 2.02
N ILE A 123 -1.12 -25.11 1.60
CA ILE A 123 0.08 -24.27 1.77
C ILE A 123 0.01 -23.03 0.88
N VAL A 124 -0.42 -23.18 -0.38
CA VAL A 124 -0.64 -22.05 -1.30
C VAL A 124 -1.65 -21.08 -0.70
N GLN A 125 -2.80 -21.56 -0.21
CA GLN A 125 -3.80 -20.74 0.44
C GLN A 125 -3.25 -20.06 1.69
N PHE A 126 -2.54 -20.77 2.53
CA PHE A 126 -1.92 -20.24 3.74
C PHE A 126 -0.92 -19.10 3.45
N VAL A 127 -0.05 -19.27 2.44
CA VAL A 127 0.89 -18.22 2.00
C VAL A 127 0.14 -17.00 1.48
N SER A 128 -0.92 -17.20 0.69
CA SER A 128 -1.78 -16.12 0.18
C SER A 128 -2.43 -15.35 1.33
N ASP A 129 -3.03 -16.06 2.30
CA ASP A 129 -3.68 -15.48 3.46
C ASP A 129 -2.69 -14.70 4.35
N LEU A 130 -1.47 -15.22 4.54
CA LEU A 130 -0.42 -14.51 5.27
C LEU A 130 -0.01 -13.21 4.57
N ASN A 131 0.16 -13.24 3.26
CA ASN A 131 0.51 -12.04 2.48
C ASN A 131 -0.55 -10.94 2.59
N GLN A 132 -1.83 -11.31 2.71
CA GLN A 132 -2.91 -10.37 2.92
C GLN A 132 -2.97 -9.86 4.38
N ARG A 133 -2.90 -10.76 5.36
CA ARG A 133 -3.06 -10.41 6.79
C ARG A 133 -1.99 -9.48 7.32
N ILE A 134 -0.76 -9.54 6.79
CA ILE A 134 0.34 -8.66 7.22
C ILE A 134 0.02 -7.17 7.03
N LEU A 135 -0.86 -6.84 6.09
CA LEU A 135 -1.17 -5.48 5.67
C LEU A 135 -2.55 -4.99 6.12
N ILE A 136 -3.25 -5.80 6.91
CA ILE A 136 -4.58 -5.50 7.44
C ILE A 136 -4.47 -5.20 8.93
N ASP A 137 -5.14 -4.15 9.36
CA ASP A 137 -5.37 -3.86 10.78
C ASP A 137 -6.35 -4.89 11.36
N SER A 138 -5.95 -5.57 12.42
CA SER A 138 -6.71 -6.70 12.97
C SER A 138 -7.99 -6.30 13.70
N GLU A 139 -8.13 -5.04 14.10
CA GLU A 139 -9.33 -4.55 14.79
C GLU A 139 -10.42 -4.12 13.80
N THR A 140 -10.05 -3.36 12.76
CA THR A 140 -10.99 -2.75 11.82
C THR A 140 -11.15 -3.52 10.51
N GLY A 141 -10.14 -4.26 10.09
CA GLY A 141 -10.07 -4.81 8.74
C GLY A 141 -9.63 -3.80 7.67
N ALA A 142 -9.37 -2.56 8.03
CA ALA A 142 -8.74 -1.58 7.15
C ALA A 142 -7.32 -2.00 6.77
N TYR A 143 -6.76 -1.44 5.71
CA TYR A 143 -5.32 -1.54 5.52
C TYR A 143 -4.57 -0.85 6.66
N ASN A 144 -3.36 -1.31 6.96
CA ASN A 144 -2.52 -0.72 7.99
C ASN A 144 -1.51 0.29 7.41
N GLN A 145 -0.76 0.94 8.28
CA GLN A 145 0.23 1.95 7.90
C GLN A 145 1.31 1.41 6.94
N GLU A 146 1.72 0.14 7.09
CA GLU A 146 2.72 -0.48 6.19
C GLU A 146 2.22 -0.51 4.75
N TYR A 147 0.96 -0.90 4.54
CA TYR A 147 0.32 -0.86 3.23
C TYR A 147 0.38 0.54 2.62
N LEU A 148 -0.01 1.56 3.40
CA LEU A 148 -0.06 2.94 2.92
C LEU A 148 1.32 3.41 2.44
N ILE A 149 2.36 3.21 3.23
CA ILE A 149 3.71 3.65 2.90
C ILE A 149 4.24 2.93 1.63
N GLU A 150 3.89 1.66 1.44
CA GLU A 150 4.28 0.91 0.24
C GLU A 150 3.58 1.39 -1.04
N HIS A 151 2.33 1.87 -0.91
CA HIS A 151 1.49 2.20 -2.06
C HIS A 151 1.44 3.70 -2.38
N LEU A 152 1.80 4.55 -1.42
CA LEU A 152 1.70 6.01 -1.58
C LEU A 152 2.48 6.56 -2.78
N PRO A 153 3.72 6.08 -3.10
CA PRO A 153 4.43 6.53 -4.30
C PRO A 153 3.64 6.26 -5.59
N ASN A 154 2.99 5.10 -5.69
CA ASN A 154 2.15 4.77 -6.85
C ASN A 154 0.84 5.58 -6.87
N ILE A 155 0.30 5.94 -5.70
CA ILE A 155 -0.85 6.85 -5.59
C ILE A 155 -0.48 8.22 -6.17
N PHE A 156 0.68 8.78 -5.81
CA PHE A 156 1.17 10.05 -6.34
C PHE A 156 1.33 10.02 -7.86
N GLU A 157 1.92 8.95 -8.41
CA GLU A 157 2.06 8.82 -9.86
C GLU A 157 0.71 8.72 -10.58
N LYS A 158 -0.26 8.01 -10.00
CA LYS A 158 -1.62 7.93 -10.56
C LYS A 158 -2.35 9.28 -10.49
N ALA A 159 -2.20 10.00 -9.39
CA ALA A 159 -2.84 11.30 -9.21
C ALA A 159 -2.40 12.34 -10.25
N LYS A 160 -1.17 12.25 -10.78
CA LYS A 160 -0.68 13.11 -11.87
C LYS A 160 -1.43 12.92 -13.19
N THR A 161 -2.03 11.76 -13.40
CA THR A 161 -2.66 11.37 -14.67
C THR A 161 -4.18 11.22 -14.59
N LEU A 162 -4.71 11.04 -13.39
CA LEU A 162 -6.14 10.85 -13.14
C LEU A 162 -6.73 12.15 -12.59
N PRO A 163 -7.84 12.65 -13.16
CA PRO A 163 -8.59 13.73 -12.53
C PRO A 163 -9.22 13.22 -11.22
N HIS A 164 -9.40 14.13 -10.27
CA HIS A 164 -10.16 13.84 -9.06
C HIS A 164 -9.58 12.70 -8.21
N TYR A 165 -8.37 12.89 -7.74
CA TYR A 165 -7.75 12.00 -6.77
C TYR A 165 -7.61 12.73 -5.42
N ASN A 166 -8.52 12.43 -4.49
CA ASN A 166 -8.66 13.13 -3.22
C ASN A 166 -8.12 12.31 -2.07
N THR A 167 -7.69 12.98 -1.01
CA THR A 167 -7.25 12.33 0.22
C THR A 167 -7.66 13.11 1.46
N ALA A 168 -7.85 12.39 2.57
CA ALA A 168 -8.04 13.00 3.88
C ALA A 168 -7.32 12.22 4.98
N LEU A 169 -6.90 12.95 6.00
CA LEU A 169 -6.50 12.43 7.30
C LEU A 169 -7.61 12.74 8.29
N ILE A 170 -8.13 11.71 8.95
CA ILE A 170 -9.23 11.80 9.92
C ILE A 170 -8.67 11.37 11.26
N ARG A 171 -8.80 12.22 12.29
CA ARG A 171 -8.29 11.94 13.64
C ARG A 171 -9.43 12.01 14.66
N ILE A 172 -9.47 11.05 15.58
CA ILE A 172 -10.36 11.02 16.73
C ILE A 172 -9.71 11.82 17.86
N LEU A 173 -10.38 12.88 18.33
CA LEU A 173 -9.80 13.84 19.28
C LEU A 173 -9.75 13.33 20.72
N ASN A 174 -10.79 12.64 21.17
CA ASN A 174 -11.00 12.28 22.58
C ASN A 174 -10.82 10.80 22.88
N LEU A 175 -10.01 10.07 22.10
CA LEU A 175 -9.84 8.63 22.26
C LEU A 175 -9.18 8.25 23.60
N SER A 176 -8.25 9.09 24.09
CA SER A 176 -7.62 8.93 25.40
C SER A 176 -8.61 9.03 26.54
N ASP A 177 -9.57 9.95 26.45
CA ASP A 177 -10.60 10.16 27.49
C ASP A 177 -11.59 8.99 27.50
N ILE A 178 -11.97 8.50 26.30
CA ILE A 178 -12.80 7.29 26.16
C ILE A 178 -12.08 6.07 26.79
N ARG A 179 -10.78 5.94 26.55
CA ARG A 179 -9.99 4.86 27.18
C ARG A 179 -9.96 4.96 28.68
N ALA A 180 -9.73 6.16 29.22
CA ALA A 180 -9.65 6.37 30.65
C ALA A 180 -11.00 6.14 31.36
N GLN A 181 -12.10 6.52 30.72
CA GLN A 181 -13.44 6.44 31.32
C GLN A 181 -14.12 5.08 31.10
N TYR A 182 -13.96 4.47 29.90
CA TYR A 182 -14.74 3.31 29.46
C TYR A 182 -13.86 2.08 29.12
N GLY A 183 -12.53 2.21 29.18
CA GLY A 183 -11.58 1.12 28.92
C GLY A 183 -11.28 0.87 27.45
N GLN A 184 -10.31 -0.04 27.20
CA GLN A 184 -9.76 -0.31 25.84
C GLN A 184 -10.80 -0.88 24.87
N ILE A 185 -11.75 -1.70 25.34
CA ILE A 185 -12.76 -2.30 24.48
C ILE A 185 -13.67 -1.23 23.85
N SER A 186 -13.94 -0.15 24.59
CA SER A 186 -14.73 0.99 24.10
C SER A 186 -13.98 1.78 23.02
N VAL A 187 -12.65 1.91 23.15
CA VAL A 187 -11.78 2.48 22.10
C VAL A 187 -11.92 1.69 20.81
N THR A 188 -11.80 0.37 20.88
CA THR A 188 -12.00 -0.52 19.71
C THR A 188 -13.39 -0.34 19.10
N GLY A 189 -14.43 -0.22 19.94
CA GLY A 189 -15.79 0.05 19.46
C GLY A 189 -15.92 1.35 18.67
N VAL A 190 -15.33 2.45 19.15
CA VAL A 190 -15.33 3.75 18.44
C VAL A 190 -14.56 3.67 17.12
N VAL A 191 -13.41 3.05 17.12
CA VAL A 191 -12.55 2.94 15.94
C VAL A 191 -13.23 2.08 14.86
N CYS A 192 -13.80 0.94 15.22
CA CYS A 192 -14.55 0.09 14.29
C CYS A 192 -15.79 0.82 13.74
N PHE A 193 -16.52 1.51 14.60
CA PHE A 193 -17.69 2.30 14.17
C PHE A 193 -17.31 3.40 13.17
N LEU A 194 -16.23 4.16 13.41
CA LEU A 194 -15.76 5.16 12.46
C LEU A 194 -15.35 4.52 11.13
N TYR A 195 -14.68 3.37 11.15
CA TYR A 195 -14.32 2.64 9.93
C TYR A 195 -15.55 2.25 9.10
N ASP A 196 -16.59 1.68 9.74
CA ASP A 196 -17.83 1.30 9.07
C ASP A 196 -18.58 2.53 8.51
N LEU A 197 -18.54 3.64 9.25
CA LEU A 197 -19.13 4.89 8.81
C LEU A 197 -18.40 5.46 7.58
N LEU A 198 -17.07 5.41 7.55
CA LEU A 198 -16.28 5.79 6.38
C LEU A 198 -16.58 4.92 5.17
N LEU A 199 -16.66 3.59 5.35
CA LEU A 199 -17.05 2.67 4.27
C LEU A 199 -18.42 3.04 3.68
N THR A 200 -19.40 3.32 4.54
CA THR A 200 -20.77 3.65 4.09
C THR A 200 -20.87 5.03 3.46
N THR A 201 -20.14 6.01 3.98
CA THR A 201 -20.11 7.38 3.44
C THR A 201 -19.60 7.43 2.00
N PHE A 202 -18.62 6.61 1.66
CA PHE A 202 -17.99 6.57 0.34
C PHE A 202 -18.42 5.35 -0.50
N ALA A 203 -19.46 4.62 -0.08
CA ALA A 203 -19.93 3.43 -0.81
C ALA A 203 -20.50 3.72 -2.21
N SER A 204 -20.88 4.98 -2.49
CA SER A 204 -21.42 5.41 -3.78
C SER A 204 -20.36 5.82 -4.81
N ALA A 205 -19.09 5.82 -4.44
CA ALA A 205 -17.99 6.10 -5.37
C ALA A 205 -17.89 5.00 -6.44
N GLU A 206 -17.51 5.37 -7.66
CA GLU A 206 -17.32 4.43 -8.78
C GLU A 206 -16.30 3.32 -8.46
N ALA A 207 -15.39 3.60 -7.54
CA ALA A 207 -14.44 2.64 -6.99
C ALA A 207 -14.39 2.78 -5.46
N ALA A 208 -14.30 1.65 -4.75
CA ALA A 208 -14.13 1.67 -3.31
C ALA A 208 -12.90 2.51 -2.92
N PRO A 209 -13.03 3.40 -1.91
CA PRO A 209 -11.92 4.20 -1.43
C PRO A 209 -10.86 3.32 -0.77
N LEU A 210 -9.62 3.75 -0.83
CA LEU A 210 -8.57 3.17 0.00
C LEU A 210 -8.74 3.72 1.42
N LEU A 211 -9.03 2.84 2.36
CA LEU A 211 -9.10 3.16 3.79
C LEU A 211 -7.94 2.50 4.52
N VAL A 212 -7.18 3.29 5.25
CA VAL A 212 -6.00 2.86 5.99
C VAL A 212 -6.08 3.34 7.42
N ARG A 213 -5.90 2.45 8.38
CA ARG A 213 -5.65 2.82 9.77
C ARG A 213 -4.21 3.26 9.91
N LYS A 214 -3.98 4.56 9.96
CA LYS A 214 -2.63 5.15 10.00
C LYS A 214 -2.00 5.06 11.38
N SER A 215 -2.80 5.25 12.44
CA SER A 215 -2.39 5.14 13.84
C SER A 215 -3.57 4.66 14.70
N GLU A 216 -3.37 4.63 16.01
CA GLU A 216 -4.42 4.22 16.95
C GLU A 216 -5.67 5.10 16.84
N ASP A 217 -5.49 6.40 16.60
CA ASP A 217 -6.50 7.44 16.61
C ASP A 217 -6.83 7.99 15.22
N SER A 218 -6.17 7.53 14.14
CA SER A 218 -6.31 8.15 12.84
C SER A 218 -6.48 7.18 11.68
N PHE A 219 -7.31 7.62 10.72
CA PHE A 219 -7.51 6.99 9.42
C PHE A 219 -7.01 7.90 8.29
N PHE A 220 -6.46 7.28 7.27
CA PHE A 220 -6.19 7.90 5.99
C PHE A 220 -7.15 7.34 4.95
N ILE A 221 -7.74 8.22 4.15
CA ILE A 221 -8.58 7.86 3.02
C ILE A 221 -7.98 8.41 1.73
N ALA A 222 -7.97 7.59 0.68
CA ALA A 222 -7.72 8.05 -0.68
C ALA A 222 -8.85 7.59 -1.59
N GLU A 223 -9.47 8.54 -2.28
CA GLU A 223 -10.65 8.36 -3.11
C GLU A 223 -10.36 8.90 -4.51
N LYS A 224 -10.87 8.23 -5.54
CA LYS A 224 -10.78 8.63 -6.93
C LYS A 224 -12.15 8.66 -7.59
N GLY A 225 -12.42 9.74 -8.32
CA GLY A 225 -13.64 9.88 -9.12
C GLY A 225 -14.55 11.02 -8.66
N LEU A 226 -14.57 11.36 -7.37
CA LEU A 226 -15.31 12.54 -6.89
C LEU A 226 -14.53 13.82 -7.19
N SER A 227 -15.23 14.90 -7.58
CA SER A 227 -14.62 16.23 -7.54
C SER A 227 -14.20 16.59 -6.11
N TYR A 228 -13.21 17.45 -5.93
CA TYR A 228 -12.74 17.83 -4.60
C TYR A 228 -13.88 18.44 -3.75
N ASP A 229 -14.73 19.28 -4.33
CA ASP A 229 -15.87 19.86 -3.62
C ASP A 229 -16.90 18.80 -3.17
N ALA A 230 -17.15 17.80 -4.01
CA ALA A 230 -18.03 16.67 -3.65
C ALA A 230 -17.40 15.82 -2.54
N PHE A 231 -16.10 15.55 -2.62
CA PHE A 231 -15.35 14.83 -1.59
C PHE A 231 -15.42 15.57 -0.24
N VAL A 232 -15.12 16.88 -0.22
CA VAL A 232 -15.20 17.71 0.98
C VAL A 232 -16.63 17.75 1.53
N SER A 233 -17.65 17.84 0.67
CA SER A 233 -19.05 17.80 1.10
C SER A 233 -19.42 16.49 1.81
N HIS A 234 -18.87 15.34 1.38
CA HIS A 234 -19.04 14.06 2.07
C HIS A 234 -18.37 14.06 3.46
N ILE A 235 -17.17 14.63 3.55
CA ILE A 235 -16.44 14.78 4.82
C ILE A 235 -17.22 15.71 5.77
N GLU A 236 -17.69 16.86 5.31
CA GLU A 236 -18.47 17.78 6.13
C GLU A 236 -19.79 17.16 6.62
N LYS A 237 -20.43 16.34 5.77
CA LYS A 237 -21.61 15.58 6.18
C LYS A 237 -21.26 14.59 7.29
N LEU A 238 -20.16 13.86 7.15
CA LEU A 238 -19.65 12.94 8.17
C LEU A 238 -19.43 13.65 9.51
N ILE A 239 -18.71 14.78 9.51
CA ILE A 239 -18.45 15.57 10.72
C ILE A 239 -19.75 16.02 11.41
N ARG A 240 -20.75 16.44 10.63
CA ARG A 240 -22.06 16.85 11.18
C ARG A 240 -22.90 15.69 11.74
N GLU A 241 -22.76 14.51 11.14
CA GLU A 241 -23.55 13.33 11.53
C GLU A 241 -23.00 12.60 12.76
N ILE A 242 -21.68 12.57 12.96
CA ILE A 242 -21.06 11.86 14.10
C ILE A 242 -21.66 12.25 15.46
N PRO A 243 -21.83 13.53 15.82
CA PRO A 243 -22.42 13.90 17.11
C PRO A 243 -23.88 13.45 17.28
N THR A 244 -24.59 13.24 16.16
CA THR A 244 -26.00 12.80 16.17
C THR A 244 -26.14 11.28 16.14
N GLN A 245 -25.07 10.57 15.78
CA GLN A 245 -25.04 9.12 15.79
C GLN A 245 -24.71 8.62 17.19
N HIS A 246 -25.70 8.06 17.86
CA HIS A 246 -25.55 7.51 19.20
C HIS A 246 -24.83 6.16 19.15
N LEU A 247 -23.50 6.18 19.17
CA LEU A 247 -22.73 4.94 19.35
C LEU A 247 -22.99 4.38 20.74
N VAL A 248 -23.84 3.37 20.83
CA VAL A 248 -24.07 2.62 22.06
C VAL A 248 -23.22 1.35 22.03
N PHE A 249 -22.25 1.27 22.92
CA PHE A 249 -21.39 0.12 23.07
C PHE A 249 -21.46 -0.38 24.51
N GLN A 250 -21.76 -1.67 24.70
CA GLN A 250 -21.97 -2.27 26.03
C GLN A 250 -22.94 -1.50 26.95
N ASN A 251 -24.07 -1.02 26.38
CA ASN A 251 -25.06 -0.19 27.05
C ASN A 251 -24.56 1.20 27.52
N GLN A 252 -23.45 1.67 26.99
CA GLN A 252 -22.89 2.99 27.25
C GLN A 252 -22.91 3.83 25.97
N LEU A 253 -23.30 5.09 26.08
CA LEU A 253 -23.16 6.07 25.01
C LEU A 253 -21.70 6.52 24.95
N LEU A 254 -21.06 6.35 23.80
CA LEU A 254 -19.67 6.75 23.56
C LEU A 254 -19.65 7.97 22.62
N PRO A 255 -19.70 9.21 23.17
CA PRO A 255 -19.52 10.38 22.34
C PRO A 255 -18.06 10.50 21.91
N PHE A 256 -17.83 10.69 20.61
CA PHE A 256 -16.49 10.96 20.10
C PHE A 256 -16.53 12.09 19.07
N GLU A 257 -15.41 12.74 18.91
CA GLU A 257 -15.23 13.88 18.02
C GLU A 257 -14.08 13.57 17.05
N ILE A 258 -14.22 14.08 15.82
CA ILE A 258 -13.18 13.96 14.80
C ILE A 258 -12.79 15.33 14.26
N GLU A 259 -11.55 15.41 13.79
CA GLU A 259 -11.08 16.48 12.93
C GLU A 259 -10.56 15.87 11.61
N VAL A 260 -10.63 16.64 10.53
CA VAL A 260 -10.29 16.13 9.20
C VAL A 260 -9.54 17.18 8.39
N GLY A 261 -8.34 16.77 7.91
CA GLY A 261 -7.58 17.54 6.94
C GLY A 261 -7.65 16.90 5.56
N CYS A 262 -8.06 17.66 4.54
CA CYS A 262 -8.23 17.20 3.17
C CYS A 262 -7.17 17.78 2.22
N ALA A 263 -6.86 17.03 1.13
CA ALA A 263 -6.02 17.48 0.03
C ALA A 263 -6.48 16.90 -1.31
N ASP A 264 -6.29 17.66 -2.39
CA ASP A 264 -6.51 17.21 -3.77
C ASP A 264 -5.15 16.84 -4.40
N LEU A 265 -4.87 15.55 -4.49
CA LEU A 265 -3.63 15.04 -5.07
C LEU A 265 -3.52 15.28 -6.58
N SER A 266 -4.63 15.61 -7.27
CA SER A 266 -4.61 15.91 -8.70
C SER A 266 -4.15 17.34 -8.99
N SER A 267 -4.38 18.27 -8.06
CA SER A 267 -3.99 19.68 -8.18
C SER A 267 -2.78 20.07 -7.34
N GLU A 268 -2.52 19.31 -6.25
CA GLU A 268 -1.44 19.55 -5.32
C GLU A 268 -0.33 18.49 -5.52
N SER A 269 0.91 18.92 -5.68
CA SER A 269 2.06 18.02 -5.86
C SER A 269 2.79 17.80 -4.53
N TYR A 270 3.07 16.55 -4.22
CA TYR A 270 3.83 16.14 -3.03
C TYR A 270 5.05 15.34 -3.44
N SER A 271 6.20 15.66 -2.87
CA SER A 271 7.47 14.98 -3.15
C SER A 271 7.66 13.74 -2.28
N SER A 272 6.98 13.67 -1.15
CA SER A 272 7.10 12.58 -0.19
C SER A 272 5.82 12.34 0.61
N ALA A 273 5.75 11.18 1.24
CA ALA A 273 4.70 10.85 2.21
C ALA A 273 4.68 11.83 3.38
N ASP A 274 5.85 12.19 3.88
CA ASP A 274 5.98 13.10 5.04
C ASP A 274 5.40 14.48 4.73
N GLU A 275 5.69 15.03 3.54
CA GLU A 275 5.15 16.32 3.09
C GLU A 275 3.62 16.30 3.01
N LEU A 276 3.04 15.23 2.46
CA LEU A 276 1.58 15.06 2.43
C LEU A 276 1.01 15.04 3.84
N PHE A 277 1.58 14.22 4.73
CA PHE A 277 1.04 14.10 6.10
C PHE A 277 1.23 15.36 6.92
N GLU A 278 2.33 16.08 6.78
CA GLU A 278 2.49 17.41 7.40
C GLU A 278 1.43 18.39 6.92
N THR A 279 1.12 18.37 5.62
CA THR A 279 0.08 19.23 5.05
C THR A 279 -1.30 18.87 5.58
N LEU A 280 -1.65 17.59 5.58
CA LEU A 280 -2.92 17.11 6.12
C LEU A 280 -3.07 17.43 7.62
N GLN A 281 -1.98 17.27 8.40
CA GLN A 281 -1.97 17.61 9.82
C GLN A 281 -2.15 19.11 10.09
N LYS A 282 -1.64 19.99 9.23
CA LYS A 282 -1.86 21.44 9.34
C LYS A 282 -3.29 21.87 8.97
N ARG A 283 -4.03 21.01 8.28
CA ARG A 283 -5.41 21.24 7.85
C ARG A 283 -6.44 20.59 8.79
N LEU A 284 -5.99 19.80 9.79
CA LEU A 284 -6.82 19.33 10.90
C LEU A 284 -7.17 20.53 11.85
#